data_dbe85c813f82b5806e4744d9328d3b80
#
_entry.id   dbe85c813f82b5806e4744d9328d3b80
#
_cell.length_a   1.000
_cell.length_b   1.000
_cell.length_c   1.000
_cell.angle_alpha   90.00
_cell.angle_beta   90.00
_cell.angle_gamma   90.00
#
_symmetry.space_group_name_H-M   'P 1'
#
loop_
_entity.id
_entity.type
_entity.pdbx_description
1 polymer ?
#
loop_
_entity_poly.entity_id
_entity_poly.type
_entity_poly.pdbx_seq_one_letter_code
_entity_poly.pdbx_strand_id
1 'polypeptide(L)'
;PTIMSNFAHIMRQKDTEQEFKDILAECRSLFEKKLHDYGASWRILRPSSLTDQLFIKAKRIRSLETKQVSMVGEGIRPEFIALINYGIVGLIQLDKGFADHPDITPAEAMALYDQKANEALELMTRKNHDYDEAWRDMRTTSYTDFILTKLQRVKEIEDINGATLVSEGIDANYMDIINYAVFGAIKLA
;
A
#
# COMPACT_ATOMS: atom_id res chain seq x y z
N PRO A 1 -32.19 11.82 4.39
CA PRO A 1 -31.74 10.50 4.86
C PRO A 1 -32.41 10.16 6.19
N THR A 2 -32.99 8.98 6.29
CA THR A 2 -33.60 8.52 7.52
C THR A 2 -32.53 8.11 8.54
N ILE A 3 -32.89 8.12 9.85
CA ILE A 3 -31.99 7.64 10.93
C ILE A 3 -31.46 6.23 10.61
N MET A 4 -32.28 5.36 10.01
CA MET A 4 -31.88 4.03 9.59
C MET A 4 -30.84 4.03 8.48
N SER A 5 -30.92 4.92 7.49
CA SER A 5 -29.93 5.02 6.41
C SER A 5 -28.59 5.51 6.93
N ASN A 6 -28.60 6.48 7.87
CA ASN A 6 -27.38 6.96 8.51
C ASN A 6 -26.73 5.89 9.38
N PHE A 7 -27.52 5.11 10.11
CA PHE A 7 -27.02 4.01 10.94
C PHE A 7 -26.34 2.92 10.04
N ALA A 8 -27.00 2.51 8.96
CA ALA A 8 -26.46 1.55 8.02
C ALA A 8 -25.15 2.04 7.39
N HIS A 9 -25.08 3.33 7.03
CA HIS A 9 -23.87 3.94 6.49
C HIS A 9 -22.71 3.92 7.50
N ILE A 10 -22.97 4.32 8.75
CA ILE A 10 -21.97 4.29 9.83
C ILE A 10 -21.48 2.85 10.08
N MET A 11 -22.37 1.87 10.06
CA MET A 11 -21.99 0.46 10.25
C MET A 11 -21.09 -0.06 9.11
N ARG A 12 -21.39 0.30 7.87
CA ARG A 12 -20.55 -0.07 6.71
C ARG A 12 -19.15 0.54 6.80
N GLN A 13 -19.04 1.79 7.24
CA GLN A 13 -17.74 2.45 7.45
C GLN A 13 -16.91 1.74 8.52
N LYS A 14 -17.54 1.31 9.60
CA LYS A 14 -16.87 0.52 10.66
C LYS A 14 -16.40 -0.84 10.14
N ASP A 15 -17.19 -1.50 9.29
CA ASP A 15 -16.82 -2.77 8.67
C ASP A 15 -15.59 -2.59 7.76
N THR A 16 -15.54 -1.52 6.95
CA THR A 16 -14.40 -1.19 6.11
C THR A 16 -13.15 -0.96 6.95
N GLU A 17 -13.25 -0.21 8.04
CA GLU A 17 -12.13 0.02 8.95
C GLU A 17 -11.60 -1.30 9.52
N GLN A 18 -12.48 -2.19 9.95
CA GLN A 18 -12.08 -3.50 10.50
C GLN A 18 -11.45 -4.40 9.43
N GLU A 19 -12.03 -4.47 8.25
CA GLU A 19 -11.49 -5.23 7.12
C GLU A 19 -10.09 -4.72 6.74
N PHE A 20 -9.91 -3.42 6.73
CA PHE A 20 -8.63 -2.78 6.46
C PHE A 20 -7.59 -3.12 7.54
N LYS A 21 -7.96 -3.02 8.81
CA LYS A 21 -7.10 -3.39 9.95
C LYS A 21 -6.68 -4.86 9.90
N ASP A 22 -7.59 -5.75 9.51
CA ASP A 22 -7.30 -7.18 9.40
C ASP A 22 -6.24 -7.46 8.33
N ILE A 23 -6.32 -6.79 7.19
CA ILE A 23 -5.28 -6.90 6.15
C ILE A 23 -3.95 -6.31 6.63
N LEU A 24 -3.96 -5.16 7.28
CA LEU A 24 -2.74 -4.57 7.84
C LEU A 24 -2.09 -5.48 8.90
N ALA A 25 -2.89 -6.16 9.71
CA ALA A 25 -2.38 -7.12 10.70
C ALA A 25 -1.71 -8.32 10.03
N GLU A 26 -2.27 -8.82 8.93
CA GLU A 26 -1.66 -9.89 8.13
C GLU A 26 -0.33 -9.43 7.52
N CYS A 27 -0.32 -8.25 6.93
CA CYS A 27 0.88 -7.64 6.35
C CYS A 27 1.97 -7.43 7.41
N ARG A 28 1.58 -6.95 8.58
CA ARG A 28 2.47 -6.72 9.72
C ARG A 28 3.12 -8.01 10.20
N SER A 29 2.34 -9.07 10.33
CA SER A 29 2.83 -10.38 10.73
C SER A 29 3.88 -10.91 9.76
N LEU A 30 3.65 -10.79 8.45
CA LEU A 30 4.61 -11.19 7.44
C LEU A 30 5.89 -10.33 7.50
N PHE A 31 5.73 -9.03 7.64
CA PHE A 31 6.85 -8.09 7.77
C PHE A 31 7.72 -8.43 8.98
N GLU A 32 7.11 -8.68 10.13
CA GLU A 32 7.81 -9.03 11.39
C GLU A 32 8.62 -10.32 11.23
N LYS A 33 8.05 -11.34 10.57
CA LYS A 33 8.77 -12.60 10.30
C LYS A 33 9.98 -12.37 9.42
N LYS A 34 9.83 -11.60 8.34
CA LYS A 34 10.96 -11.25 7.45
C LYS A 34 12.01 -10.43 8.17
N LEU A 35 11.59 -9.51 9.02
CA LEU A 35 12.49 -8.69 9.84
C LEU A 35 13.31 -9.56 10.79
N HIS A 36 12.69 -10.58 11.39
CA HIS A 36 13.38 -11.56 12.23
C HIS A 36 14.46 -12.31 11.44
N ASP A 37 14.16 -12.75 10.21
CA ASP A 37 15.07 -13.56 9.42
C ASP A 37 16.19 -12.74 8.75
N TYR A 38 15.88 -11.53 8.28
CA TYR A 38 16.78 -10.74 7.45
C TYR A 38 17.22 -9.42 8.07
N GLY A 39 16.65 -9.03 9.21
CA GLY A 39 16.86 -7.69 9.77
C GLY A 39 16.27 -6.60 8.87
N ALA A 40 16.62 -5.37 9.16
CA ALA A 40 16.15 -4.19 8.40
C ALA A 40 17.04 -3.90 7.17
N SER A 41 17.33 -4.92 6.36
CA SER A 41 18.19 -4.79 5.18
C SER A 41 17.66 -3.79 4.14
N TRP A 42 16.34 -3.58 4.11
CA TRP A 42 15.69 -2.59 3.26
C TRP A 42 16.10 -1.14 3.55
N ARG A 43 16.76 -0.88 4.69
CA ARG A 43 17.33 0.44 4.98
C ARG A 43 18.37 0.89 3.96
N ILE A 44 18.99 -0.05 3.26
CA ILE A 44 19.97 0.21 2.19
C ILE A 44 19.29 0.73 0.91
N LEU A 45 18.01 0.45 0.71
CA LEU A 45 17.29 0.77 -0.52
C LEU A 45 17.01 2.27 -0.63
N ARG A 46 17.35 2.83 -1.79
CA ARG A 46 16.89 4.17 -2.17
C ARG A 46 15.38 4.16 -2.38
N PRO A 47 14.67 5.27 -2.17
CA PRO A 47 13.25 5.35 -2.49
C PRO A 47 12.92 4.93 -3.93
N SER A 48 13.75 5.30 -4.91
CA SER A 48 13.56 4.90 -6.32
C SER A 48 13.62 3.38 -6.53
N SER A 49 14.44 2.67 -5.75
CA SER A 49 14.50 1.21 -5.80
C SER A 49 13.20 0.58 -5.30
N LEU A 50 12.57 1.18 -4.30
CA LEU A 50 11.26 0.74 -3.81
C LEU A 50 10.15 1.03 -4.82
N THR A 51 10.22 2.16 -5.52
CA THR A 51 9.33 2.43 -6.65
C THR A 51 9.41 1.34 -7.69
N ASP A 52 10.61 0.87 -8.03
CA ASP A 52 10.80 -0.23 -8.98
C ASP A 52 10.25 -1.56 -8.44
N GLN A 53 10.41 -1.85 -7.15
CA GLN A 53 9.82 -3.04 -6.53
C GLN A 53 8.29 -3.01 -6.60
N LEU A 54 7.68 -1.87 -6.29
CA LEU A 54 6.24 -1.68 -6.42
C LEU A 54 5.79 -1.87 -7.87
N PHE A 55 6.54 -1.31 -8.81
CA PHE A 55 6.25 -1.42 -10.24
C PHE A 55 6.27 -2.89 -10.72
N ILE A 56 7.29 -3.65 -10.36
CA ILE A 56 7.40 -5.08 -10.70
C ILE A 56 6.18 -5.85 -10.19
N LYS A 57 5.77 -5.62 -8.94
CA LYS A 57 4.62 -6.29 -8.33
C LYS A 57 3.31 -5.92 -9.03
N ALA A 58 3.10 -4.65 -9.29
CA ALA A 58 1.90 -4.18 -9.99
C ALA A 58 1.82 -4.71 -11.43
N LYS A 59 2.95 -4.73 -12.15
CA LYS A 59 3.04 -5.31 -13.50
C LYS A 59 2.74 -6.80 -13.48
N ARG A 60 3.22 -7.52 -12.48
CA ARG A 60 2.93 -8.94 -12.33
C ARG A 60 1.43 -9.18 -12.10
N ILE A 61 0.79 -8.38 -11.26
CA ILE A 61 -0.66 -8.47 -11.04
C ILE A 61 -1.40 -8.29 -12.38
N ARG A 62 -1.09 -7.25 -13.14
CA ARG A 62 -1.72 -7.01 -14.44
C ARG A 62 -1.49 -8.17 -15.40
N SER A 63 -0.28 -8.73 -15.43
CA SER A 63 0.04 -9.88 -16.27
C SER A 63 -0.81 -11.10 -15.91
N LEU A 64 -0.94 -11.40 -14.61
CA LEU A 64 -1.75 -12.52 -14.14
C LEU A 64 -3.24 -12.31 -14.40
N GLU A 65 -3.75 -11.09 -14.21
CA GLU A 65 -5.14 -10.72 -14.51
C GLU A 65 -5.44 -10.91 -16.00
N THR A 66 -4.52 -10.52 -16.88
CA THR A 66 -4.69 -10.64 -18.34
C THR A 66 -4.60 -12.10 -18.81
N LYS A 67 -3.64 -12.85 -18.30
CA LYS A 67 -3.41 -14.26 -18.70
C LYS A 67 -4.36 -15.24 -18.00
N GLN A 68 -4.92 -14.86 -16.87
CA GLN A 68 -5.78 -15.69 -16.01
C GLN A 68 -5.11 -16.98 -15.50
N VAL A 69 -3.78 -17.09 -15.63
CA VAL A 69 -2.98 -18.26 -15.21
C VAL A 69 -1.66 -17.82 -14.61
N SER A 70 -1.27 -18.41 -13.48
CA SER A 70 0.05 -18.24 -12.90
C SER A 70 0.92 -19.47 -13.19
N MET A 71 2.09 -19.25 -13.78
CA MET A 71 3.06 -20.32 -14.07
C MET A 71 3.83 -20.79 -12.83
N VAL A 72 3.84 -20.01 -11.76
CA VAL A 72 4.55 -20.33 -10.50
C VAL A 72 3.60 -20.74 -9.37
N GLY A 73 2.31 -20.91 -9.67
CA GLY A 73 1.30 -21.36 -8.68
C GLY A 73 0.94 -20.33 -7.62
N GLU A 74 1.45 -19.12 -7.72
CA GLU A 74 1.11 -18.03 -6.80
C GLU A 74 0.01 -17.16 -7.39
N GLY A 75 -0.96 -16.79 -6.55
CA GLY A 75 -2.07 -15.94 -6.96
C GLY A 75 -1.73 -14.44 -6.92
N ILE A 76 -2.74 -13.64 -7.23
CA ILE A 76 -2.65 -12.18 -7.26
C ILE A 76 -2.58 -11.59 -5.84
N ARG A 77 -3.30 -12.16 -4.89
CA ARG A 77 -3.42 -11.64 -3.52
C ARG A 77 -2.06 -11.44 -2.83
N PRO A 78 -1.10 -12.39 -2.89
CA PRO A 78 0.22 -12.19 -2.32
C PRO A 78 0.96 -10.99 -2.89
N GLU A 79 0.73 -10.64 -4.15
CA GLU A 79 1.35 -9.46 -4.77
C GLU A 79 0.75 -8.15 -4.21
N PHE A 80 -0.55 -8.12 -3.92
CA PHE A 80 -1.15 -6.97 -3.22
C PHE A 80 -0.56 -6.83 -1.80
N ILE A 81 -0.36 -7.93 -1.08
CA ILE A 81 0.31 -7.92 0.23
C ILE A 81 1.73 -7.36 0.10
N ALA A 82 2.47 -7.77 -0.91
CA ALA A 82 3.81 -7.25 -1.19
C ALA A 82 3.80 -5.73 -1.49
N LEU A 83 2.83 -5.26 -2.27
CA LEU A 83 2.65 -3.82 -2.55
C LEU A 83 2.44 -3.02 -1.25
N ILE A 84 1.65 -3.55 -0.33
CA ILE A 84 1.41 -2.89 0.97
C ILE A 84 2.72 -2.76 1.75
N ASN A 85 3.46 -3.85 1.92
CA ASN A 85 4.69 -3.87 2.69
C ASN A 85 5.80 -3.03 2.05
N TYR A 86 6.02 -3.14 0.75
CA TYR A 86 6.99 -2.29 0.05
C TYR A 86 6.57 -0.82 0.05
N GLY A 87 5.28 -0.52 -0.03
CA GLY A 87 4.77 0.84 0.08
C GLY A 87 5.05 1.46 1.44
N ILE A 88 4.82 0.70 2.52
CA ILE A 88 5.11 1.15 3.89
C ILE A 88 6.62 1.38 4.08
N VAL A 89 7.45 0.44 3.62
CA VAL A 89 8.92 0.61 3.64
C VAL A 89 9.33 1.83 2.83
N GLY A 90 8.69 2.07 1.69
CA GLY A 90 8.92 3.25 0.88
C GLY A 90 8.66 4.55 1.62
N LEU A 91 7.56 4.62 2.37
CA LEU A 91 7.24 5.79 3.21
C LEU A 91 8.29 6.00 4.30
N ILE A 92 8.79 4.94 4.91
CA ILE A 92 9.88 5.02 5.91
C ILE A 92 11.14 5.59 5.25
N GLN A 93 11.52 5.08 4.09
CA GLN A 93 12.72 5.53 3.38
C GLN A 93 12.62 6.97 2.87
N LEU A 94 11.42 7.42 2.49
CA LEU A 94 11.19 8.83 2.13
C LEU A 94 11.45 9.75 3.32
N ASP A 95 11.08 9.35 4.53
CA ASP A 95 11.30 10.15 5.74
C ASP A 95 12.76 10.10 6.22
N LYS A 96 13.35 8.92 6.26
CA LYS A 96 14.68 8.70 6.86
C LYS A 96 15.84 8.83 5.86
N GLY A 97 15.57 8.71 4.57
CA GLY A 97 16.61 8.48 3.59
C GLY A 97 17.16 7.05 3.66
N PHE A 98 18.05 6.70 2.74
CA PHE A 98 18.71 5.40 2.75
C PHE A 98 19.99 5.40 3.59
N ALA A 99 20.43 4.22 4.02
CA ALA A 99 21.64 4.02 4.81
C ALA A 99 22.60 3.06 4.10
N ASP A 100 23.87 3.02 4.55
CA ASP A 100 24.87 2.10 3.99
C ASP A 100 24.73 0.68 4.54
N HIS A 101 24.04 0.51 5.66
CA HIS A 101 23.83 -0.75 6.37
C HIS A 101 22.51 -0.72 7.14
N PRO A 102 22.01 -1.86 7.62
CA PRO A 102 20.86 -1.89 8.52
C PRO A 102 21.20 -1.18 9.84
N ASP A 103 20.71 0.05 9.98
CA ASP A 103 21.10 0.99 11.06
C ASP A 103 20.05 1.11 12.18
N ILE A 104 19.00 0.31 12.11
CA ILE A 104 17.92 0.30 13.10
C ILE A 104 17.67 -1.10 13.65
N THR A 105 17.20 -1.17 14.89
CA THR A 105 16.80 -2.42 15.51
C THR A 105 15.48 -2.94 14.97
N PRO A 106 15.17 -4.25 15.12
CA PRO A 106 13.84 -4.76 14.77
C PRO A 106 12.70 -4.02 15.47
N ALA A 107 12.88 -3.64 16.74
CA ALA A 107 11.86 -2.87 17.49
C ALA A 107 11.62 -1.49 16.88
N GLU A 108 12.68 -0.77 16.48
CA GLU A 108 12.59 0.51 15.80
C GLU A 108 11.91 0.36 14.44
N ALA A 109 12.25 -0.67 13.68
CA ALA A 109 11.63 -0.96 12.38
C ALA A 109 10.13 -1.21 12.51
N MET A 110 9.71 -1.98 13.52
CA MET A 110 8.29 -2.25 13.79
C MET A 110 7.54 -0.98 14.19
N ALA A 111 8.15 -0.11 15.01
CA ALA A 111 7.53 1.17 15.39
C ALA A 111 7.32 2.09 14.18
N LEU A 112 8.29 2.16 13.27
CA LEU A 112 8.18 2.93 12.02
C LEU A 112 7.11 2.34 11.09
N TYR A 113 7.07 1.02 10.98
CA TYR A 113 6.04 0.32 10.21
C TYR A 113 4.64 0.66 10.74
N ASP A 114 4.43 0.55 12.04
CA ASP A 114 3.14 0.82 12.67
C ASP A 114 2.71 2.28 12.47
N GLN A 115 3.63 3.22 12.55
CA GLN A 115 3.36 4.63 12.29
C GLN A 115 2.82 4.84 10.87
N LYS A 116 3.50 4.28 9.87
CA LYS A 116 3.10 4.44 8.46
C LYS A 116 1.82 3.69 8.12
N ALA A 117 1.62 2.51 8.69
CA ALA A 117 0.38 1.75 8.54
C ALA A 117 -0.82 2.52 9.13
N ASN A 118 -0.65 3.14 10.29
CA ASN A 118 -1.69 3.97 10.92
C ASN A 118 -1.99 5.23 10.09
N GLU A 119 -0.98 5.89 9.54
CA GLU A 119 -1.19 7.03 8.64
C GLU A 119 -2.02 6.64 7.41
N ALA A 120 -1.74 5.47 6.82
CA ALA A 120 -2.51 4.95 5.70
C ALA A 120 -3.97 4.65 6.09
N LEU A 121 -4.19 4.05 7.25
CA LEU A 121 -5.53 3.77 7.79
C LEU A 121 -6.31 5.07 7.99
N GLU A 122 -5.72 6.07 8.61
CA GLU A 122 -6.37 7.36 8.85
C GLU A 122 -6.75 8.06 7.55
N LEU A 123 -5.87 8.04 6.56
CA LEU A 123 -6.16 8.61 5.24
C LEU A 123 -7.31 7.86 4.56
N MET A 124 -7.29 6.52 4.61
CA MET A 124 -8.38 5.70 4.07
C MET A 124 -9.71 6.06 4.73
N THR A 125 -9.74 6.18 6.05
CA THR A 125 -10.97 6.47 6.80
C THR A 125 -11.56 7.82 6.37
N ARG A 126 -10.73 8.85 6.22
CA ARG A 126 -11.18 10.16 5.75
C ARG A 126 -11.72 10.11 4.32
N LYS A 127 -10.97 9.48 3.40
CA LYS A 127 -11.40 9.36 2.00
C LYS A 127 -12.66 8.51 1.85
N ASN A 128 -12.74 7.41 2.57
CA ASN A 128 -13.90 6.52 2.51
C ASN A 128 -15.18 7.20 3.00
N HIS A 129 -15.07 8.07 4.01
CA HIS A 129 -16.18 8.90 4.47
C HIS A 129 -16.70 9.79 3.33
N ASP A 130 -15.80 10.42 2.58
CA ASP A 130 -16.17 11.36 1.53
C ASP A 130 -16.72 10.66 0.27
N TYR A 131 -16.23 9.46 -0.03
CA TYR A 131 -16.59 8.68 -1.23
C TYR A 131 -17.68 7.63 -0.99
N ASP A 132 -18.28 7.57 0.20
CA ASP A 132 -19.45 6.73 0.51
C ASP A 132 -19.26 5.25 0.17
N GLU A 133 -18.17 4.65 0.60
CA GLU A 133 -17.88 3.22 0.39
C GLU A 133 -17.74 2.80 -1.09
N ALA A 134 -17.41 3.75 -1.97
CA ALA A 134 -17.35 3.50 -3.42
C ALA A 134 -16.37 2.36 -3.79
N TRP A 135 -15.34 2.12 -2.99
CA TRP A 135 -14.35 1.08 -3.25
C TRP A 135 -14.98 -0.33 -3.34
N ARG A 136 -16.11 -0.55 -2.65
CA ARG A 136 -16.79 -1.87 -2.66
C ARG A 136 -17.32 -2.24 -4.03
N ASP A 137 -17.68 -1.26 -4.83
CA ASP A 137 -18.28 -1.46 -6.16
C ASP A 137 -17.25 -1.43 -7.29
N MET A 138 -15.99 -1.15 -6.96
CA MET A 138 -14.91 -1.11 -7.93
C MET A 138 -14.39 -2.51 -8.25
N ARG A 139 -13.97 -2.73 -9.49
CA ARG A 139 -13.31 -3.96 -9.90
C ARG A 139 -11.90 -4.03 -9.35
N THR A 140 -11.43 -5.22 -9.01
CA THR A 140 -10.04 -5.44 -8.57
C THR A 140 -9.03 -4.99 -9.62
N THR A 141 -9.33 -5.21 -10.89
CA THR A 141 -8.50 -4.73 -12.01
C THR A 141 -8.35 -3.21 -12.05
N SER A 142 -9.35 -2.48 -11.56
CA SER A 142 -9.27 -1.02 -11.48
C SER A 142 -8.24 -0.57 -10.44
N TYR A 143 -8.12 -1.27 -9.32
CA TYR A 143 -7.08 -0.97 -8.34
C TYR A 143 -5.68 -1.15 -8.93
N THR A 144 -5.48 -2.20 -9.71
CA THR A 144 -4.22 -2.43 -10.42
C THR A 144 -3.89 -1.26 -11.36
N ASP A 145 -4.86 -0.80 -12.13
CA ASP A 145 -4.69 0.32 -13.05
C ASP A 145 -4.35 1.62 -12.31
N PHE A 146 -5.04 1.91 -11.22
CA PHE A 146 -4.78 3.10 -10.42
C PHE A 146 -3.40 3.03 -9.75
N ILE A 147 -3.00 1.87 -9.25
CA ILE A 147 -1.65 1.67 -8.69
C ILE A 147 -0.60 1.94 -9.76
N LEU A 148 -0.75 1.40 -10.96
CA LEU A 148 0.18 1.62 -12.07
C LEU A 148 0.24 3.10 -12.47
N THR A 149 -0.89 3.79 -12.49
CA THR A 149 -0.96 5.22 -12.77
C THR A 149 -0.20 6.04 -11.72
N LYS A 150 -0.39 5.71 -10.43
CA LYS A 150 0.34 6.36 -9.33
C LYS A 150 1.85 6.11 -9.43
N LEU A 151 2.26 4.90 -9.78
CA LEU A 151 3.68 4.56 -9.97
C LEU A 151 4.29 5.33 -11.14
N GLN A 152 3.56 5.48 -12.24
CA GLN A 152 4.01 6.31 -13.36
C GLN A 152 4.24 7.75 -12.89
N ARG A 153 3.31 8.29 -12.09
CA ARG A 153 3.44 9.63 -11.54
C ARG A 153 4.65 9.76 -10.60
N VAL A 154 4.88 8.77 -9.74
CA VAL A 154 6.04 8.75 -8.85
C VAL A 154 7.34 8.80 -9.66
N LYS A 155 7.47 8.01 -10.72
CA LYS A 155 8.64 8.00 -11.58
C LYS A 155 8.87 9.38 -12.23
N GLU A 156 7.81 10.01 -12.71
CA GLU A 156 7.90 11.36 -13.29
C GLU A 156 8.41 12.39 -12.27
N ILE A 157 7.90 12.32 -11.03
CA ILE A 157 8.34 13.21 -9.94
C ILE A 157 9.81 12.93 -9.56
N GLU A 158 10.21 11.68 -9.50
CA GLU A 158 11.60 11.28 -9.24
C GLU A 158 12.54 11.83 -10.31
N ASP A 159 12.14 11.75 -11.59
CA ASP A 159 12.95 12.23 -12.73
C ASP A 159 13.19 13.74 -12.71
N ILE A 160 12.29 14.51 -12.13
CA ILE A 160 12.43 15.96 -11.96
C ILE A 160 12.88 16.37 -10.55
N ASN A 161 13.41 15.43 -9.77
CA ASN A 161 13.87 15.64 -8.39
C ASN A 161 12.82 16.27 -7.47
N GLY A 162 11.55 15.90 -7.67
CA GLY A 162 10.43 16.38 -6.86
C GLY A 162 9.90 17.77 -7.23
N ALA A 163 10.44 18.42 -8.25
CA ALA A 163 9.98 19.75 -8.68
C ALA A 163 8.63 19.64 -9.41
N THR A 164 7.56 20.01 -8.73
CA THR A 164 6.20 20.02 -9.28
C THR A 164 5.51 21.34 -9.05
N LEU A 165 4.57 21.72 -9.94
CA LEU A 165 3.80 22.96 -9.81
C LEU A 165 2.51 22.76 -9.00
N VAL A 166 1.79 21.67 -9.20
CA VAL A 166 0.45 21.45 -8.64
C VAL A 166 0.21 20.00 -8.23
N SER A 167 1.21 19.15 -8.12
CA SER A 167 0.96 17.74 -7.79
C SER A 167 1.29 17.41 -6.35
N GLU A 168 0.61 16.39 -5.83
CA GLU A 168 0.96 15.73 -4.59
C GLU A 168 2.37 15.15 -4.69
N GLY A 169 3.07 15.05 -3.56
CA GLY A 169 4.39 14.46 -3.50
C GLY A 169 4.39 12.94 -3.65
N ILE A 170 5.58 12.36 -3.62
CA ILE A 170 5.76 10.90 -3.72
C ILE A 170 5.08 10.17 -2.57
N ASP A 171 5.14 10.72 -1.36
CA ASP A 171 4.52 10.17 -0.15
C ASP A 171 3.00 10.01 -0.31
N ALA A 172 2.30 11.02 -0.82
CA ALA A 172 0.86 10.94 -1.06
C ALA A 172 0.52 9.87 -2.10
N ASN A 173 1.31 9.75 -3.15
CA ASN A 173 1.14 8.70 -4.15
C ASN A 173 1.38 7.30 -3.56
N TYR A 174 2.38 7.13 -2.70
CA TYR A 174 2.63 5.88 -2.00
C TYR A 174 1.47 5.50 -1.07
N MET A 175 0.90 6.47 -0.35
CA MET A 175 -0.28 6.26 0.49
C MET A 175 -1.46 5.73 -0.33
N ASP A 176 -1.72 6.31 -1.48
CA ASP A 176 -2.79 5.86 -2.37
C ASP A 176 -2.53 4.44 -2.89
N ILE A 177 -1.29 4.12 -3.24
CA ILE A 177 -0.90 2.76 -3.66
C ILE A 177 -1.20 1.74 -2.54
N ILE A 178 -0.81 2.05 -1.31
CA ILE A 178 -1.08 1.19 -0.14
C ILE A 178 -2.59 0.97 0.01
N ASN A 179 -3.38 2.02 -0.03
CA ASN A 179 -4.82 1.96 0.17
C ASN A 179 -5.52 1.14 -0.93
N TYR A 180 -5.17 1.34 -2.19
CA TYR A 180 -5.69 0.51 -3.28
C TYR A 180 -5.26 -0.95 -3.15
N ALA A 181 -4.04 -1.21 -2.73
CA ALA A 181 -3.56 -2.58 -2.52
C ALA A 181 -4.28 -3.29 -1.37
N VAL A 182 -4.58 -2.58 -0.28
CA VAL A 182 -5.39 -3.13 0.82
C VAL A 182 -6.80 -3.47 0.33
N PHE A 183 -7.45 -2.59 -0.41
CA PHE A 183 -8.77 -2.86 -0.99
C PHE A 183 -8.74 -4.08 -1.91
N GLY A 184 -7.71 -4.20 -2.73
CA GLY A 184 -7.51 -5.37 -3.58
C GLY A 184 -7.37 -6.66 -2.78
N ALA A 185 -6.59 -6.64 -1.72
CA ALA A 185 -6.42 -7.78 -0.82
C ALA A 185 -7.71 -8.17 -0.10
N ILE A 186 -8.51 -7.19 0.36
CA ILE A 186 -9.82 -7.44 0.97
C ILE A 186 -10.74 -8.18 -0.01
N LYS A 187 -10.81 -7.72 -1.25
CA LYS A 187 -11.71 -8.29 -2.26
C LYS A 187 -11.29 -9.69 -2.73
N LEU A 188 -10.04 -10.06 -2.51
CA LEU A 188 -9.49 -11.37 -2.87
C LEU A 188 -9.39 -12.33 -1.67
N ALA A 189 -9.89 -11.92 -0.54
CA ALA A 189 -9.88 -12.75 0.67
C ALA A 189 -10.85 -13.94 0.56
#